data_87dd6b572764d77fa4abc8afad305fea
#
_entry.id   87dd6b572764d77fa4abc8afad305fea
#
_cell.length_a   1.000
_cell.length_b   1.000
_cell.length_c   1.000
_cell.angle_alpha   90.00
_cell.angle_beta   90.00
_cell.angle_gamma   90.00
#
_symmetry.space_group_name_H-M   'P 1'
#
loop_
_entity.id
_entity.type
_entity.pdbx_description
1 polymer ?
#
loop_
_entity_poly.entity_id
_entity_poly.type
_entity_poly.pdbx_seq_one_letter_code
_entity_poly.pdbx_strand_id
1 'polypeptide(L)'
;MNYTRHTYKAGNQNWNIRQHDNGWIYIANNKGLLEFDGVAWNTYPIRNAKTRALEIGSDNRIYIGGMGQFGYFCPSPLGGLDYTCLSDSLPSTVSVGIIWNILSDKNRICFQSDRRFFCLENGKISQIDVFSDIYSSLVVRNKFYMTSSKGLMILNGTEFIPVDNTSDIGSTVKTGGLLSYQDKLIVVSRDKGLFVYDGSVLRKYATAADDFCSRNQLFCAALK
;
A
#
# COMPACT_ATOMS: atom_id res chain seq x y z
N MET A 1 21.46 7.23 -12.45
CA MET A 1 22.46 6.28 -11.89
C MET A 1 21.73 4.97 -11.61
N ASN A 2 22.34 3.82 -11.89
CA ASN A 2 21.72 2.51 -11.64
C ASN A 2 22.43 1.84 -10.44
N TYR A 3 21.69 1.55 -9.37
CA TYR A 3 22.21 0.89 -8.18
C TYR A 3 21.96 -0.61 -8.24
N THR A 4 23.02 -1.38 -8.28
CA THR A 4 22.94 -2.84 -8.29
C THR A 4 22.82 -3.40 -6.85
N ARG A 5 22.40 -4.66 -6.74
CA ARG A 5 22.37 -5.39 -5.46
C ARG A 5 23.73 -5.36 -4.73
N HIS A 6 24.83 -5.35 -5.47
CA HIS A 6 26.17 -5.27 -4.88
C HIS A 6 26.44 -3.90 -4.24
N THR A 7 25.79 -2.84 -4.73
CA THR A 7 25.91 -1.49 -4.18
C THR A 7 25.16 -1.37 -2.85
N TYR A 8 23.90 -1.81 -2.80
CA TYR A 8 23.09 -1.67 -1.58
C TYR A 8 23.13 -2.90 -0.65
N LYS A 9 23.85 -3.97 -1.01
CA LYS A 9 24.17 -5.16 -0.19
C LYS A 9 22.97 -5.83 0.50
N ALA A 10 21.81 -5.86 -0.16
CA ALA A 10 20.58 -6.43 0.39
C ALA A 10 19.92 -7.47 -0.53
N GLY A 11 18.63 -7.78 -0.32
CA GLY A 11 17.89 -8.76 -1.09
C GLY A 11 17.63 -8.32 -2.54
N ASN A 12 17.33 -9.27 -3.41
CA ASN A 12 17.10 -9.01 -4.85
C ASN A 12 15.79 -8.31 -5.14
N GLN A 13 14.80 -8.42 -4.24
CA GLN A 13 13.46 -7.91 -4.46
C GLN A 13 13.20 -6.67 -3.63
N ASN A 14 12.91 -5.58 -4.34
CA ASN A 14 12.43 -4.33 -3.83
C ASN A 14 10.94 -4.24 -4.19
N TRP A 15 10.08 -4.07 -3.19
CA TRP A 15 8.63 -4.18 -3.35
C TRP A 15 7.92 -2.83 -3.36
N ASN A 16 8.42 -1.90 -2.58
CA ASN A 16 7.87 -0.56 -2.45
C ASN A 16 8.99 0.44 -2.21
N ILE A 17 8.82 1.67 -2.69
CA ILE A 17 9.78 2.77 -2.56
C ILE A 17 9.03 4.03 -2.17
N ARG A 18 9.60 4.79 -1.24
CA ARG A 18 9.14 6.12 -0.84
C ARG A 18 10.31 7.07 -0.72
N GLN A 19 10.08 8.31 -1.08
CA GLN A 19 11.00 9.41 -0.80
C GLN A 19 10.44 10.23 0.35
N HIS A 20 11.27 10.48 1.36
CA HIS A 20 10.96 11.35 2.48
C HIS A 20 11.20 12.82 2.08
N ASP A 21 10.58 13.77 2.77
CA ASP A 21 10.69 15.22 2.48
C ASP A 21 12.12 15.76 2.58
N ASN A 22 12.99 15.09 3.37
CA ASN A 22 14.42 15.40 3.44
C ASN A 22 15.24 14.89 2.23
N GLY A 23 14.57 14.26 1.24
CA GLY A 23 15.18 13.70 0.03
C GLY A 23 15.68 12.26 0.18
N TRP A 24 15.69 11.68 1.37
CA TRP A 24 16.09 10.30 1.60
C TRP A 24 15.11 9.31 0.98
N ILE A 25 15.63 8.17 0.52
CA ILE A 25 14.84 7.13 -0.12
C ILE A 25 14.78 5.90 0.78
N TYR A 26 13.58 5.42 1.00
CA TYR A 26 13.31 4.21 1.76
C TYR A 26 12.71 3.14 0.85
N ILE A 27 13.16 1.88 1.03
CA ILE A 27 12.73 0.76 0.19
C ILE A 27 12.37 -0.44 1.07
N ALA A 28 11.17 -1.00 0.86
CA ALA A 28 10.81 -2.31 1.39
C ALA A 28 11.51 -3.41 0.60
N ASN A 29 12.47 -4.08 1.21
CA ASN A 29 13.30 -5.12 0.61
C ASN A 29 13.13 -6.44 1.35
N ASN A 30 13.34 -7.57 0.69
CA ASN A 30 13.27 -8.91 1.34
C ASN A 30 14.19 -9.08 2.56
N LYS A 31 15.17 -8.21 2.74
CA LYS A 31 16.08 -8.19 3.91
C LYS A 31 15.65 -7.22 5.01
N GLY A 32 14.58 -6.43 4.80
CA GLY A 32 14.12 -5.41 5.73
C GLY A 32 13.93 -4.06 5.07
N LEU A 33 14.15 -2.98 5.80
CA LEU A 33 14.15 -1.62 5.28
C LEU A 33 15.54 -1.27 4.73
N LEU A 34 15.58 -0.75 3.51
CA LEU A 34 16.75 -0.05 2.98
C LEU A 34 16.54 1.45 3.09
N GLU A 35 17.59 2.17 3.44
CA GLU A 35 17.66 3.62 3.49
C GLU A 35 18.80 4.09 2.59
N PHE A 36 18.56 5.15 1.82
CA PHE A 36 19.57 5.84 1.03
C PHE A 36 19.51 7.33 1.30
N ASP A 37 20.58 7.88 1.84
CA ASP A 37 20.71 9.29 2.21
C ASP A 37 21.22 10.20 1.08
N GLY A 38 21.42 9.65 -0.12
CA GLY A 38 22.04 10.32 -1.26
C GLY A 38 23.50 9.92 -1.47
N VAL A 39 24.14 9.32 -0.47
CA VAL A 39 25.56 8.91 -0.48
C VAL A 39 25.70 7.43 -0.11
N ALA A 40 25.14 7.02 0.99
CA ALA A 40 25.31 5.69 1.59
C ALA A 40 23.99 4.91 1.65
N TRP A 41 24.11 3.59 1.61
CA TRP A 41 23.03 2.64 1.81
C TRP A 41 23.11 2.01 3.20
N ASN A 42 22.04 2.10 3.96
CA ASN A 42 21.86 1.42 5.23
C ASN A 42 20.78 0.33 5.10
N THR A 43 20.95 -0.77 5.81
CA THR A 43 19.99 -1.87 5.84
C THR A 43 19.57 -2.11 7.28
N TYR A 44 18.28 -2.03 7.56
CA TYR A 44 17.68 -2.31 8.86
C TYR A 44 16.89 -3.60 8.77
N PRO A 45 17.43 -4.71 9.28
CA PRO A 45 16.77 -6.01 9.19
C PRO A 45 15.53 -6.07 10.08
N ILE A 46 14.48 -6.74 9.60
CA ILE A 46 13.31 -7.07 10.39
C ILE A 46 13.29 -8.58 10.59
N ARG A 47 13.16 -9.00 11.84
CA ARG A 47 13.17 -10.41 12.21
C ARG A 47 12.03 -11.15 11.52
N ASN A 48 12.36 -12.25 10.82
CA ASN A 48 11.43 -13.17 10.15
C ASN A 48 10.48 -12.53 9.11
N ALA A 49 10.74 -11.28 8.69
CA ALA A 49 9.87 -10.62 7.73
C ALA A 49 10.55 -10.41 6.39
N LYS A 50 9.87 -10.86 5.34
CA LYS A 50 10.10 -10.38 3.98
C LYS A 50 9.17 -9.19 3.80
N THR A 51 9.72 -7.98 3.84
CA THR A 51 8.93 -6.75 3.74
C THR A 51 8.38 -6.54 2.33
N ARG A 52 7.17 -5.99 2.26
CA ARG A 52 6.44 -5.80 1.01
C ARG A 52 5.89 -4.40 0.87
N ALA A 53 5.41 -3.84 1.97
CA ALA A 53 4.74 -2.56 2.00
C ALA A 53 5.54 -1.55 2.82
N LEU A 54 5.51 -0.30 2.38
CA LEU A 54 6.21 0.82 2.99
C LEU A 54 5.38 2.08 2.82
N GLU A 55 5.26 2.88 3.87
CA GLU A 55 4.65 4.21 3.82
C GLU A 55 5.32 5.13 4.84
N ILE A 56 5.39 6.42 4.52
CA ILE A 56 5.88 7.44 5.46
C ILE A 56 4.67 8.15 6.03
N GLY A 57 4.50 8.06 7.35
CA GLY A 57 3.40 8.70 8.06
C GLY A 57 3.58 10.21 8.20
N SER A 58 2.49 10.93 8.46
CA SER A 58 2.51 12.36 8.77
C SER A 58 3.28 12.69 10.06
N ASP A 59 3.58 11.68 10.88
CA ASP A 59 4.40 11.73 12.08
C ASP A 59 5.89 11.43 11.83
N ASN A 60 6.31 11.39 10.56
CA ASN A 60 7.67 11.09 10.09
C ASN A 60 8.16 9.68 10.46
N ARG A 61 7.29 8.78 10.92
CA ARG A 61 7.62 7.38 11.09
C ARG A 61 7.57 6.65 9.75
N ILE A 62 8.48 5.68 9.58
CA ILE A 62 8.55 4.85 8.39
C ILE A 62 7.81 3.55 8.71
N TYR A 63 6.56 3.48 8.30
CA TYR A 63 5.71 2.31 8.49
C TYR A 63 6.08 1.23 7.49
N ILE A 64 6.20 0.00 7.96
CA ILE A 64 6.62 -1.14 7.14
C ILE A 64 5.82 -2.38 7.50
N GLY A 65 5.56 -3.21 6.51
CA GLY A 65 4.84 -4.46 6.67
C GLY A 65 5.35 -5.55 5.74
N GLY A 66 5.15 -6.80 6.14
CA GLY A 66 5.59 -7.96 5.38
C GLY A 66 4.90 -9.23 5.83
N MET A 67 5.60 -10.36 5.74
CA MET A 67 5.07 -11.66 6.14
C MET A 67 4.96 -11.75 7.66
N GLY A 68 3.74 -11.87 8.16
CA GLY A 68 3.45 -12.17 9.57
C GLY A 68 3.63 -11.01 10.53
N GLN A 69 4.09 -9.84 10.09
CA GLN A 69 4.29 -8.70 10.98
C GLN A 69 4.23 -7.34 10.28
N PHE A 70 3.98 -6.31 11.09
CA PHE A 70 4.03 -4.91 10.69
C PHE A 70 4.44 -4.03 11.88
N GLY A 71 4.95 -2.86 11.57
CA GLY A 71 5.42 -1.91 12.56
C GLY A 71 5.94 -0.63 11.92
N TYR A 72 6.81 0.07 12.61
CA TYR A 72 7.44 1.28 12.11
C TYR A 72 8.89 1.43 12.58
N PHE A 73 9.64 2.21 11.83
CA PHE A 73 10.93 2.72 12.23
C PHE A 73 10.82 4.19 12.63
N CYS A 74 11.61 4.58 13.63
CA CYS A 74 11.82 5.98 14.02
C CYS A 74 13.31 6.22 14.29
N PRO A 75 13.77 7.49 14.25
CA PRO A 75 15.15 7.83 14.56
C PRO A 75 15.55 7.33 15.95
N SER A 76 16.72 6.68 16.04
CA SER A 76 17.30 6.21 17.28
C SER A 76 18.16 7.32 17.92
N PRO A 77 18.12 7.49 19.24
CA PRO A 77 19.06 8.38 19.96
C PRO A 77 20.53 8.02 19.77
N LEU A 78 20.81 6.77 19.44
CA LEU A 78 22.16 6.25 19.20
C LEU A 78 22.59 6.35 17.73
N GLY A 79 21.78 6.96 16.87
CA GLY A 79 21.96 7.03 15.44
C GLY A 79 21.29 5.87 14.69
N GLY A 80 20.90 6.13 13.42
CA GLY A 80 20.14 5.18 12.62
C GLY A 80 18.67 5.13 13.02
N LEU A 81 18.05 3.96 12.83
CA LEU A 81 16.62 3.76 13.05
C LEU A 81 16.35 2.59 14.01
N ASP A 82 15.41 2.78 14.94
CA ASP A 82 14.88 1.75 15.83
C ASP A 82 13.55 1.22 15.31
N TYR A 83 13.37 -0.10 15.32
CA TYR A 83 12.13 -0.77 14.90
C TYR A 83 11.22 -1.06 16.07
N THR A 84 9.95 -0.67 15.94
CA THR A 84 8.87 -1.05 16.86
C THR A 84 7.90 -1.99 16.12
N CYS A 85 7.78 -3.23 16.60
CA CYS A 85 6.82 -4.20 16.06
C CYS A 85 5.44 -3.94 16.66
N LEU A 86 4.51 -3.46 15.84
CA LEU A 86 3.13 -3.21 16.27
C LEU A 86 2.32 -4.49 16.36
N SER A 87 2.59 -5.46 15.49
CA SER A 87 1.86 -6.72 15.47
C SER A 87 2.10 -7.59 16.71
N ASP A 88 3.14 -7.34 17.50
CA ASP A 88 3.39 -8.06 18.75
C ASP A 88 2.34 -7.74 19.84
N SER A 89 1.61 -6.62 19.69
CA SER A 89 0.51 -6.26 20.58
C SER A 89 -0.82 -6.98 20.28
N LEU A 90 -0.89 -7.68 19.15
CA LEU A 90 -2.10 -8.42 18.78
C LEU A 90 -2.20 -9.72 19.57
N PRO A 91 -3.45 -10.20 19.85
CA PRO A 91 -3.64 -11.53 20.41
C PRO A 91 -2.99 -12.61 19.56
N SER A 92 -2.38 -13.62 20.19
CA SER A 92 -1.70 -14.74 19.51
C SER A 92 -2.61 -15.55 18.58
N THR A 93 -3.92 -15.43 18.72
CA THR A 93 -4.93 -16.04 17.85
C THR A 93 -5.12 -15.30 16.52
N VAL A 94 -4.57 -14.07 16.40
CA VAL A 94 -4.73 -13.26 15.21
C VAL A 94 -3.56 -13.53 14.26
N SER A 95 -3.86 -14.10 13.11
CA SER A 95 -2.89 -14.23 12.02
C SER A 95 -2.81 -12.93 11.22
N VAL A 96 -1.62 -12.35 11.10
CA VAL A 96 -1.40 -11.11 10.33
C VAL A 96 -1.47 -11.37 8.82
N GLY A 97 -0.99 -12.53 8.36
CA GLY A 97 -0.85 -12.80 6.92
C GLY A 97 0.29 -12.00 6.29
N ILE A 98 0.16 -11.66 5.02
CA ILE A 98 1.13 -10.83 4.28
C ILE A 98 0.58 -9.42 4.18
N ILE A 99 1.33 -8.43 4.65
CA ILE A 99 0.97 -7.03 4.46
C ILE A 99 1.42 -6.59 3.05
N TRP A 100 0.45 -6.29 2.19
CA TRP A 100 0.66 -5.93 0.79
C TRP A 100 0.70 -4.42 0.54
N ASN A 101 0.00 -3.66 1.36
CA ASN A 101 -0.09 -2.21 1.23
C ASN A 101 -0.23 -1.54 2.59
N ILE A 102 0.17 -0.29 2.69
CA ILE A 102 -0.04 0.56 3.85
C ILE A 102 -0.71 1.83 3.37
N LEU A 103 -1.84 2.14 3.99
CA LEU A 103 -2.63 3.33 3.72
C LEU A 103 -2.46 4.32 4.85
N SER A 104 -2.21 5.57 4.52
CA SER A 104 -2.02 6.65 5.48
C SER A 104 -2.97 7.80 5.19
N ASP A 105 -3.61 8.31 6.21
CA ASP A 105 -4.17 9.66 6.25
C ASP A 105 -3.55 10.44 7.44
N LYS A 106 -4.08 11.62 7.76
CA LYS A 106 -3.51 12.47 8.82
C LYS A 106 -3.52 11.82 10.21
N ASN A 107 -4.44 10.90 10.48
CA ASN A 107 -4.71 10.39 11.82
C ASN A 107 -4.63 8.86 11.92
N ARG A 108 -4.60 8.17 10.79
CA ARG A 108 -4.75 6.72 10.74
C ARG A 108 -3.74 6.09 9.78
N ILE A 109 -3.15 5.00 10.21
CA ILE A 109 -2.30 4.13 9.39
C ILE A 109 -2.98 2.76 9.33
N CYS A 110 -3.31 2.28 8.14
CA CYS A 110 -3.92 0.97 7.95
C CYS A 110 -3.00 0.04 7.16
N PHE A 111 -2.66 -1.08 7.75
CA PHE A 111 -1.87 -2.16 7.14
C PHE A 111 -2.83 -3.15 6.49
N GLN A 112 -2.79 -3.25 5.17
CA GLN A 112 -3.64 -4.15 4.40
C GLN A 112 -2.99 -5.52 4.26
N SER A 113 -3.66 -6.56 4.71
CA SER A 113 -3.33 -7.95 4.38
C SER A 113 -4.26 -8.51 3.28
N ASP A 114 -4.24 -9.83 3.06
CA ASP A 114 -5.03 -10.47 1.99
C ASP A 114 -6.54 -10.21 2.13
N ARG A 115 -7.08 -10.23 3.36
CA ARG A 115 -8.51 -10.10 3.65
C ARG A 115 -8.80 -9.27 4.88
N ARG A 116 -7.87 -8.38 5.27
CA ARG A 116 -7.96 -7.68 6.55
C ARG A 116 -7.15 -6.39 6.52
N PHE A 117 -7.63 -5.40 7.25
CA PHE A 117 -6.85 -4.22 7.60
C PHE A 117 -6.61 -4.18 9.11
N PHE A 118 -5.40 -3.82 9.50
CA PHE A 118 -5.04 -3.46 10.86
C PHE A 118 -4.82 -1.95 10.88
N CYS A 119 -5.70 -1.22 11.54
CA CYS A 119 -5.67 0.24 11.53
C CYS A 119 -5.21 0.78 12.88
N LEU A 120 -4.08 1.47 12.88
CA LEU A 120 -3.54 2.21 14.01
C LEU A 120 -4.14 3.61 14.04
N GLU A 121 -4.82 3.96 15.10
CA GLU A 121 -5.40 5.28 15.36
C GLU A 121 -5.31 5.58 16.85
N ASN A 122 -4.77 6.76 17.22
CA ASN A 122 -4.59 7.17 18.61
C ASN A 122 -3.87 6.12 19.49
N GLY A 123 -2.86 5.44 18.93
CA GLY A 123 -2.07 4.42 19.62
C GLY A 123 -2.78 3.07 19.81
N LYS A 124 -4.00 2.89 19.29
CA LYS A 124 -4.76 1.64 19.36
C LYS A 124 -4.85 1.01 17.98
N ILE A 125 -4.74 -0.32 17.94
CA ILE A 125 -4.91 -1.10 16.72
C ILE A 125 -6.31 -1.70 16.71
N SER A 126 -7.08 -1.40 15.65
CA SER A 126 -8.34 -2.05 15.33
C SER A 126 -8.18 -2.97 14.13
N GLN A 127 -9.01 -3.99 14.04
CA GLN A 127 -9.04 -4.94 12.93
C GLN A 127 -10.34 -4.76 12.14
N ILE A 128 -10.22 -4.72 10.82
CA ILE A 128 -11.34 -4.67 9.88
C ILE A 128 -11.23 -5.88 8.96
N ASP A 129 -12.13 -6.84 9.11
CA ASP A 129 -12.17 -8.02 8.25
C ASP A 129 -12.89 -7.71 6.94
N VAL A 130 -12.34 -8.20 5.84
CA VAL A 130 -12.90 -8.07 4.50
C VAL A 130 -13.23 -9.46 3.97
N PHE A 131 -14.52 -9.70 3.69
CA PHE A 131 -15.02 -11.00 3.23
C PHE A 131 -14.89 -11.18 1.71
N SER A 132 -13.80 -10.68 1.14
CA SER A 132 -13.45 -10.84 -0.28
C SER A 132 -11.96 -10.59 -0.47
N ASP A 133 -11.41 -11.06 -1.59
CA ASP A 133 -10.02 -10.76 -1.93
C ASP A 133 -9.86 -9.27 -2.26
N ILE A 134 -8.84 -8.65 -1.70
CA ILE A 134 -8.51 -7.24 -1.93
C ILE A 134 -7.53 -7.17 -3.11
N TYR A 135 -7.87 -6.43 -4.16
CA TYR A 135 -7.02 -6.28 -5.33
C TYR A 135 -6.10 -5.07 -5.24
N SER A 136 -6.62 -3.95 -4.78
CA SER A 136 -5.88 -2.70 -4.60
C SER A 136 -6.58 -1.81 -3.59
N SER A 137 -5.83 -0.94 -2.93
CA SER A 137 -6.39 0.05 -2.00
C SER A 137 -5.62 1.38 -2.08
N LEU A 138 -6.31 2.47 -1.81
CA LEU A 138 -5.77 3.82 -1.90
C LEU A 138 -6.55 4.78 -0.98
N VAL A 139 -5.88 5.82 -0.48
CA VAL A 139 -6.52 6.96 0.19
C VAL A 139 -6.64 8.13 -0.78
N VAL A 140 -7.87 8.66 -0.92
CA VAL A 140 -8.14 9.86 -1.70
C VAL A 140 -9.02 10.78 -0.86
N ARG A 141 -8.61 12.04 -0.64
CA ARG A 141 -9.34 13.02 0.17
C ARG A 141 -9.74 12.48 1.56
N ASN A 142 -8.80 11.83 2.25
CA ASN A 142 -9.00 11.18 3.56
C ASN A 142 -10.08 10.08 3.56
N LYS A 143 -10.44 9.53 2.40
CA LYS A 143 -11.33 8.38 2.27
C LYS A 143 -10.52 7.18 1.82
N PHE A 144 -10.69 6.07 2.51
CA PHE A 144 -10.02 4.81 2.19
C PHE A 144 -10.87 4.02 1.20
N TYR A 145 -10.33 3.80 0.03
CA TYR A 145 -10.97 2.99 -1.02
C TYR A 145 -10.22 1.67 -1.18
N MET A 146 -10.95 0.64 -1.54
CA MET A 146 -10.36 -0.60 -2.03
C MET A 146 -11.18 -1.17 -3.19
N THR A 147 -10.55 -1.98 -4.02
CA THR A 147 -11.23 -2.80 -5.02
C THR A 147 -11.14 -4.27 -4.63
N SER A 148 -12.22 -4.99 -4.87
CA SER A 148 -12.36 -6.41 -4.54
C SER A 148 -13.19 -7.13 -5.60
N SER A 149 -13.43 -8.42 -5.41
CA SER A 149 -14.40 -9.16 -6.25
C SER A 149 -15.84 -8.63 -6.16
N LYS A 150 -16.13 -7.81 -5.13
CA LYS A 150 -17.46 -7.20 -4.93
C LYS A 150 -17.59 -5.78 -5.48
N GLY A 151 -16.56 -5.25 -6.13
CA GLY A 151 -16.57 -3.91 -6.69
C GLY A 151 -15.61 -2.94 -5.99
N LEU A 152 -15.85 -1.65 -6.20
CA LEU A 152 -15.21 -0.58 -5.46
C LEU A 152 -15.90 -0.43 -4.11
N MET A 153 -15.11 -0.39 -3.06
CA MET A 153 -15.55 -0.27 -1.67
C MET A 153 -14.96 0.99 -1.05
N ILE A 154 -15.66 1.56 -0.10
CA ILE A 154 -15.19 2.69 0.71
C ILE A 154 -15.30 2.35 2.19
N LEU A 155 -14.30 2.73 2.98
CA LEU A 155 -14.34 2.56 4.43
C LEU A 155 -15.31 3.57 5.06
N ASN A 156 -16.30 3.04 5.77
CA ASN A 156 -17.26 3.80 6.57
C ASN A 156 -17.21 3.30 8.03
N GLY A 157 -16.65 4.13 8.91
CA GLY A 157 -16.40 3.72 10.30
C GLY A 157 -15.42 2.54 10.38
N THR A 158 -15.92 1.36 10.71
CA THR A 158 -15.16 0.13 10.91
C THR A 158 -15.44 -0.95 9.86
N GLU A 159 -16.11 -0.60 8.76
CA GLU A 159 -16.44 -1.57 7.70
C GLU A 159 -16.27 -0.96 6.32
N PHE A 160 -15.97 -1.82 5.33
CA PHE A 160 -15.97 -1.44 3.93
C PHE A 160 -17.35 -1.69 3.32
N ILE A 161 -17.97 -0.62 2.83
CA ILE A 161 -19.27 -0.67 2.15
C ILE A 161 -19.10 -0.51 0.65
N PRO A 162 -19.95 -1.16 -0.18
CA PRO A 162 -19.93 -0.99 -1.63
C PRO A 162 -20.18 0.47 -2.02
N VAL A 163 -19.50 0.90 -3.08
CA VAL A 163 -19.83 2.15 -3.78
C VAL A 163 -20.86 1.83 -4.84
N ASP A 164 -21.98 2.55 -4.82
CA ASP A 164 -23.06 2.33 -5.76
C ASP A 164 -22.61 2.41 -7.23
N ASN A 165 -23.25 1.62 -8.08
CA ASN A 165 -23.00 1.55 -9.52
C ASN A 165 -21.56 1.20 -9.92
N THR A 166 -20.84 0.44 -9.09
CA THR A 166 -19.46 0.00 -9.36
C THR A 166 -19.27 -1.52 -9.34
N SER A 167 -20.37 -2.28 -9.36
CA SER A 167 -20.34 -3.76 -9.27
C SER A 167 -19.61 -4.43 -10.46
N ASP A 168 -19.48 -3.75 -11.60
CA ASP A 168 -18.70 -4.22 -12.74
C ASP A 168 -17.21 -4.35 -12.41
N ILE A 169 -16.71 -3.52 -11.48
CA ILE A 169 -15.36 -3.67 -10.93
C ILE A 169 -15.36 -4.91 -10.03
N GLY A 170 -14.44 -5.81 -10.27
CA GLY A 170 -14.31 -7.04 -9.49
C GLY A 170 -15.00 -8.24 -10.12
N SER A 171 -16.21 -8.10 -10.65
CA SER A 171 -16.92 -9.18 -11.34
C SER A 171 -16.40 -9.36 -12.77
N THR A 172 -16.38 -8.28 -13.55
CA THR A 172 -15.96 -8.27 -14.96
C THR A 172 -14.69 -7.47 -15.20
N VAL A 173 -14.35 -6.54 -14.31
CA VAL A 173 -13.17 -5.66 -14.39
C VAL A 173 -12.20 -5.98 -13.26
N LYS A 174 -11.20 -6.80 -13.53
CA LYS A 174 -10.13 -7.07 -12.58
C LYS A 174 -9.23 -5.85 -12.46
N THR A 175 -9.00 -5.39 -11.23
CA THR A 175 -8.19 -4.21 -10.96
C THR A 175 -6.70 -4.55 -10.91
N GLY A 176 -5.88 -3.79 -11.63
CA GLY A 176 -4.43 -3.79 -11.56
C GLY A 176 -3.87 -2.71 -10.64
N GLY A 177 -4.65 -1.66 -10.33
CA GLY A 177 -4.23 -0.59 -9.43
C GLY A 177 -5.29 0.48 -9.24
N LEU A 178 -5.08 1.32 -8.23
CA LEU A 178 -5.81 2.54 -7.98
C LEU A 178 -4.85 3.72 -7.99
N LEU A 179 -5.26 4.85 -8.56
CA LEU A 179 -4.51 6.10 -8.58
C LEU A 179 -5.41 7.25 -8.17
N SER A 180 -4.82 8.31 -7.62
CA SER A 180 -5.51 9.58 -7.37
C SER A 180 -5.00 10.62 -8.37
N TYR A 181 -5.89 11.20 -9.15
CA TYR A 181 -5.54 12.27 -10.09
C TYR A 181 -6.60 13.37 -10.06
N GLN A 182 -6.18 14.60 -9.81
CA GLN A 182 -7.07 15.77 -9.68
C GLN A 182 -8.30 15.47 -8.80
N ASP A 183 -8.03 14.90 -7.62
CA ASP A 183 -9.08 14.53 -6.65
C ASP A 183 -10.09 13.48 -7.11
N LYS A 184 -9.86 12.83 -8.25
CA LYS A 184 -10.64 11.70 -8.74
C LYS A 184 -9.91 10.39 -8.48
N LEU A 185 -10.67 9.33 -8.33
CA LEU A 185 -10.12 8.00 -8.24
C LEU A 185 -10.05 7.39 -9.64
N ILE A 186 -8.87 6.99 -10.05
CA ILE A 186 -8.63 6.25 -11.28
C ILE A 186 -8.52 4.78 -10.94
N VAL A 187 -9.37 3.97 -11.53
CA VAL A 187 -9.30 2.50 -11.46
C VAL A 187 -8.61 1.99 -12.71
N VAL A 188 -7.46 1.37 -12.52
CA VAL A 188 -6.68 0.75 -13.61
C VAL A 188 -7.13 -0.70 -13.73
N SER A 189 -7.83 -1.04 -14.82
CA SER A 189 -8.20 -2.42 -15.11
C SER A 189 -7.01 -3.18 -15.68
N ARG A 190 -6.95 -4.48 -15.41
CA ARG A 190 -5.91 -5.35 -15.99
C ARG A 190 -6.02 -5.47 -17.51
N ASP A 191 -7.22 -5.43 -18.05
CA ASP A 191 -7.52 -5.77 -19.46
C ASP A 191 -8.54 -4.87 -20.15
N LYS A 192 -9.12 -3.88 -19.44
CA LYS A 192 -10.20 -3.03 -19.97
C LYS A 192 -9.86 -1.55 -20.00
N GLY A 193 -8.59 -1.18 -19.74
CA GLY A 193 -8.14 0.21 -19.71
C GLY A 193 -8.48 0.92 -18.40
N LEU A 194 -8.76 2.20 -18.45
CA LEU A 194 -8.93 3.06 -17.31
C LEU A 194 -10.41 3.39 -17.06
N PHE A 195 -10.76 3.54 -15.80
CA PHE A 195 -12.03 4.06 -15.34
C PHE A 195 -11.82 5.19 -14.36
N VAL A 196 -12.69 6.18 -14.36
CA VAL A 196 -12.67 7.32 -13.45
C VAL A 196 -13.91 7.30 -12.58
N TYR A 197 -13.72 7.39 -11.28
CA TYR A 197 -14.76 7.61 -10.31
C TYR A 197 -14.63 9.06 -9.77
N ASP A 198 -15.68 9.86 -9.98
CA ASP A 198 -15.70 11.30 -9.61
C ASP A 198 -16.29 11.56 -8.22
N GLY A 199 -16.64 10.52 -7.49
CA GLY A 199 -17.32 10.56 -6.20
C GLY A 199 -18.80 10.19 -6.28
N SER A 200 -19.37 10.04 -7.48
CA SER A 200 -20.78 9.67 -7.70
C SER A 200 -20.94 8.57 -8.75
N VAL A 201 -20.20 8.64 -9.84
CA VAL A 201 -20.33 7.73 -10.98
C VAL A 201 -18.97 7.23 -11.42
N LEU A 202 -18.92 5.92 -11.72
CA LEU A 202 -17.77 5.30 -12.37
C LEU A 202 -18.01 5.30 -13.90
N ARG A 203 -17.05 5.83 -14.65
CA ARG A 203 -17.11 5.88 -16.12
C ARG A 203 -15.82 5.37 -16.74
N LYS A 204 -15.91 4.70 -17.87
CA LYS A 204 -14.72 4.36 -18.66
C LYS A 204 -14.06 5.66 -19.12
N TYR A 205 -12.75 5.73 -18.98
CA TYR A 205 -11.91 6.83 -19.46
C TYR A 205 -11.16 6.36 -20.70
N ALA A 206 -11.67 6.76 -21.87
CA ALA A 206 -11.07 6.38 -23.14
C ALA A 206 -9.74 7.08 -23.35
N THR A 207 -8.72 6.33 -23.75
CA THR A 207 -7.37 6.80 -24.02
C THR A 207 -6.83 6.21 -25.32
N ALA A 208 -5.79 6.82 -25.88
CA ALA A 208 -5.09 6.25 -27.02
C ALA A 208 -4.38 4.91 -26.69
N ALA A 209 -4.24 4.58 -25.39
CA ALA A 209 -3.64 3.33 -24.92
C ALA A 209 -4.65 2.18 -24.74
N ASP A 210 -5.94 2.38 -24.99
CA ASP A 210 -6.97 1.37 -24.73
C ASP A 210 -6.72 0.06 -25.48
N ASP A 211 -6.29 0.13 -26.74
CA ASP A 211 -5.92 -1.05 -27.53
C ASP A 211 -4.72 -1.80 -26.93
N PHE A 212 -3.73 -1.06 -26.44
CA PHE A 212 -2.59 -1.65 -25.76
C PHE A 212 -3.04 -2.33 -24.45
N CYS A 213 -3.85 -1.64 -23.64
CA CYS A 213 -4.36 -2.14 -22.37
C CYS A 213 -5.22 -3.41 -22.56
N SER A 214 -6.00 -3.50 -23.66
CA SER A 214 -6.85 -4.68 -23.92
C SER A 214 -6.05 -5.92 -24.35
N ARG A 215 -4.89 -5.73 -24.96
CA ARG A 215 -4.01 -6.82 -25.42
C ARG A 215 -2.96 -7.25 -24.40
N ASN A 216 -2.74 -6.42 -23.39
CA ASN A 216 -1.70 -6.63 -22.37
C ASN A 216 -2.32 -6.53 -20.99
N GLN A 217 -1.84 -7.35 -20.04
CA GLN A 217 -2.28 -7.26 -18.67
C GLN A 217 -1.53 -6.17 -17.92
N LEU A 218 -2.25 -5.23 -17.33
CA LEU A 218 -1.71 -4.18 -16.47
C LEU A 218 -1.67 -4.66 -15.02
N PHE A 219 -0.47 -4.73 -14.44
CA PHE A 219 -0.28 -5.21 -13.07
C PHE A 219 -0.09 -4.09 -12.05
N CYS A 220 0.40 -2.94 -12.49
CA CYS A 220 0.60 -1.77 -11.65
C CYS A 220 0.50 -0.49 -12.48
N ALA A 221 0.30 0.63 -11.80
CA ALA A 221 0.32 1.95 -12.39
C ALA A 221 0.88 2.98 -11.40
N ALA A 222 1.52 4.01 -11.94
CA ALA A 222 2.00 5.15 -11.18
C ALA A 222 1.75 6.45 -11.96
N LEU A 223 1.57 7.54 -11.23
CA LEU A 223 1.57 8.89 -11.80
C LEU A 223 3.02 9.39 -11.89
N LYS A 224 3.27 10.18 -12.93
CA LYS A 224 4.53 10.86 -13.12
C LYS A 224 4.42 12.31 -12.66
#